data_b8f1f39692a49adba68daa812b283644
#
_entry.id   b8f1f39692a49adba68daa812b283644
#
_cell.length_a   1.000
_cell.length_b   1.000
_cell.length_c   1.000
_cell.angle_alpha   90.00
_cell.angle_beta   90.00
_cell.angle_gamma   90.00
#
_symmetry.space_group_name_H-M   'P 1'
#
loop_
_entity.id
_entity.type
_entity.pdbx_description
1 polymer ?
#
loop_
_entity_poly.entity_id
_entity_poly.type
_entity_poly.pdbx_seq_one_letter_code
_entity_poly.pdbx_strand_id
1 'polypeptide(L)'
;MGVKIKNIDRLLSKFKQVGKLDLKPVITECTLLVEAQAKSLCPVNTGDLRGSIRPEVKESKDMVYGRVYTQKWYAPYVEFGTGPKGNGTYPYEIKEFTLKYRNTKWCYPTFDGGRELKYVWTRGQEAQPYMYPALELNKKHIQNKINGAIKEHISKSYGGGNNV
;
A
#
# COMPACT_ATOMS: atom_id res chain seq x y z
N MET A 1 -25.32 24.46 32.78
CA MET A 1 -25.94 23.12 32.97
C MET A 1 -24.95 22.07 32.47
N GLY A 2 -24.39 21.28 33.40
CA GLY A 2 -23.47 20.18 33.01
C GLY A 2 -24.27 18.88 32.79
N VAL A 3 -24.14 18.31 31.62
CA VAL A 3 -24.74 16.98 31.33
C VAL A 3 -23.89 15.92 32.03
N LYS A 4 -24.43 15.27 33.06
CA LYS A 4 -23.80 14.15 33.75
C LYS A 4 -24.20 12.85 33.02
N ILE A 5 -23.26 12.27 32.24
CA ILE A 5 -23.50 10.97 31.59
C ILE A 5 -23.28 9.89 32.64
N LYS A 6 -24.34 9.15 33.00
CA LYS A 6 -24.25 8.02 33.93
C LYS A 6 -23.48 6.87 33.30
N ASN A 7 -22.65 6.20 34.09
CA ASN A 7 -21.83 5.01 33.69
C ASN A 7 -20.60 5.28 32.82
N ILE A 8 -20.14 6.55 32.71
CA ILE A 8 -18.92 6.85 31.97
C ILE A 8 -17.69 6.19 32.61
N ASP A 9 -17.63 6.17 33.95
CA ASP A 9 -16.52 5.53 34.69
C ASP A 9 -16.48 4.01 34.46
N ARG A 10 -17.65 3.37 34.39
CA ARG A 10 -17.78 1.95 34.07
C ARG A 10 -17.38 1.67 32.62
N LEU A 11 -17.68 2.55 31.70
CA LEU A 11 -17.24 2.46 30.30
C LEU A 11 -15.72 2.63 30.20
N LEU A 12 -15.17 3.65 30.85
CA LEU A 12 -13.73 3.92 30.89
C LEU A 12 -12.95 2.79 31.56
N SER A 13 -13.46 2.19 32.64
CA SER A 13 -12.83 1.03 33.27
C SER A 13 -12.84 -0.19 32.34
N LYS A 14 -13.93 -0.42 31.61
CA LYS A 14 -14.00 -1.48 30.60
C LYS A 14 -13.01 -1.24 29.46
N PHE A 15 -12.88 -0.01 28.93
CA PHE A 15 -11.85 0.32 27.94
C PHE A 15 -10.42 0.10 28.47
N LYS A 16 -10.16 0.41 29.72
CA LYS A 16 -8.85 0.13 30.37
C LYS A 16 -8.60 -1.36 30.51
N GLN A 17 -9.61 -2.19 30.72
CA GLN A 17 -9.50 -3.66 30.82
C GLN A 17 -9.24 -4.33 29.48
N VAL A 18 -9.65 -3.71 28.34
CA VAL A 18 -9.39 -4.27 27.00
C VAL A 18 -7.89 -4.37 26.70
N GLY A 19 -7.07 -3.63 27.43
CA GLY A 19 -5.62 -3.63 27.24
C GLY A 19 -5.19 -3.01 25.91
N LYS A 20 -3.90 -3.01 25.65
CA LYS A 20 -3.35 -2.50 24.39
C LYS A 20 -3.52 -3.55 23.30
N LEU A 21 -4.33 -3.26 22.29
CA LEU A 21 -4.46 -4.10 21.11
C LEU A 21 -3.16 -4.03 20.28
N ASP A 22 -2.49 -5.16 20.12
CA ASP A 22 -1.35 -5.28 19.22
C ASP A 22 -1.82 -5.66 17.80
N LEU A 23 -1.85 -4.69 16.91
CA LEU A 23 -2.18 -4.88 15.50
C LEU A 23 -0.97 -5.18 14.62
N LYS A 24 0.25 -5.13 15.15
CA LYS A 24 1.48 -5.30 14.36
C LYS A 24 1.55 -6.65 13.61
N PRO A 25 1.19 -7.79 14.19
CA PRO A 25 1.19 -9.07 13.47
C PRO A 25 0.24 -9.05 12.28
N VAL A 26 -0.98 -8.54 12.46
CA VAL A 26 -2.01 -8.46 11.42
C VAL A 26 -1.60 -7.52 10.30
N ILE A 27 -1.07 -6.35 10.63
CA ILE A 27 -0.57 -5.38 9.64
C ILE A 27 0.64 -5.97 8.88
N THR A 28 1.50 -6.72 9.55
CA THR A 28 2.63 -7.41 8.90
C THR A 28 2.13 -8.40 7.86
N GLU A 29 1.19 -9.26 8.23
CA GLU A 29 0.59 -10.23 7.31
C GLU A 29 -0.08 -9.54 6.11
N CYS A 30 -0.87 -8.50 6.35
CA CYS A 30 -1.51 -7.71 5.30
C CYS A 30 -0.48 -7.05 4.36
N THR A 31 0.61 -6.54 4.91
CA THR A 31 1.67 -5.89 4.13
C THR A 31 2.40 -6.89 3.23
N LEU A 32 2.69 -8.09 3.74
CA LEU A 32 3.29 -9.18 2.96
C LEU A 32 2.35 -9.67 1.85
N LEU A 33 1.05 -9.72 2.10
CA LEU A 33 0.05 -10.07 1.10
C LEU A 33 0.04 -9.07 -0.06
N VAL A 34 0.05 -7.76 0.25
CA VAL A 34 0.10 -6.70 -0.77
C VAL A 34 1.44 -6.74 -1.53
N GLU A 35 2.55 -7.00 -0.86
CA GLU A 35 3.85 -7.17 -1.51
C GLU A 35 3.83 -8.32 -2.52
N ALA A 36 3.35 -9.48 -2.12
CA ALA A 36 3.25 -10.64 -2.99
C ALA A 36 2.38 -10.36 -4.22
N GLN A 37 1.24 -9.70 -4.02
CA GLN A 37 0.35 -9.29 -5.10
C GLN A 37 1.01 -8.26 -6.03
N ALA A 38 1.70 -7.24 -5.49
CA ALA A 38 2.42 -6.25 -6.27
C ALA A 38 3.53 -6.88 -7.11
N LYS A 39 4.28 -7.83 -6.55
CA LYS A 39 5.28 -8.60 -7.29
C LYS A 39 4.67 -9.46 -8.40
N SER A 40 3.49 -10.04 -8.16
CA SER A 40 2.77 -10.83 -9.17
C SER A 40 2.30 -9.98 -10.35
N LEU A 41 1.80 -8.77 -10.08
CA LEU A 41 1.31 -7.84 -11.10
C LEU A 41 2.42 -7.04 -11.79
N CYS A 42 3.61 -6.97 -11.18
CA CYS A 42 4.71 -6.17 -11.69
C CYS A 42 5.21 -6.69 -13.05
N PRO A 43 5.25 -5.85 -14.09
CA PRO A 43 5.79 -6.23 -15.38
C PRO A 43 7.27 -6.60 -15.26
N VAL A 44 7.70 -7.62 -16.00
CA VAL A 44 9.04 -8.16 -15.92
C VAL A 44 9.77 -7.98 -17.24
N ASN A 45 10.88 -7.27 -17.20
CA ASN A 45 11.89 -7.24 -18.25
C ASN A 45 13.16 -7.94 -17.74
N THR A 46 13.94 -7.27 -16.87
CA THR A 46 15.11 -7.86 -16.20
C THR A 46 14.77 -8.49 -14.85
N GLY A 47 13.60 -8.21 -14.30
CA GLY A 47 13.20 -8.60 -12.95
C GLY A 47 13.64 -7.63 -11.85
N ASP A 48 14.43 -6.61 -12.16
CA ASP A 48 14.97 -5.65 -11.19
C ASP A 48 13.90 -4.89 -10.43
N LEU A 49 12.85 -4.44 -11.15
CA LEU A 49 11.75 -3.72 -10.52
C LEU A 49 11.00 -4.63 -9.55
N ARG A 50 10.58 -5.80 -10.01
CA ARG A 50 9.89 -6.81 -9.18
C ARG A 50 10.73 -7.21 -7.98
N GLY A 51 12.02 -7.45 -8.18
CA GLY A 51 12.98 -7.80 -7.14
C GLY A 51 13.25 -6.68 -6.13
N SER A 52 12.96 -5.41 -6.46
CA SER A 52 13.17 -4.25 -5.59
C SER A 52 11.96 -3.89 -4.71
N ILE A 53 10.80 -4.50 -4.95
CA ILE A 53 9.60 -4.28 -4.13
C ILE A 53 9.85 -4.85 -2.74
N ARG A 54 9.62 -4.04 -1.71
CA ARG A 54 9.86 -4.37 -0.29
C ARG A 54 8.67 -4.01 0.58
N PRO A 55 8.33 -4.84 1.57
CA PRO A 55 7.39 -4.51 2.62
C PRO A 55 8.14 -3.78 3.75
N GLU A 56 7.47 -2.92 4.45
CA GLU A 56 7.93 -2.32 5.70
C GLU A 56 6.75 -2.11 6.63
N VAL A 57 6.92 -2.46 7.90
CA VAL A 57 5.94 -2.18 8.97
C VAL A 57 6.62 -1.31 10.01
N LYS A 58 6.00 -0.19 10.33
CA LYS A 58 6.45 0.70 11.38
C LYS A 58 5.40 0.84 12.45
N GLU A 59 5.87 0.89 13.67
CA GLU A 59 5.08 1.13 14.87
C GLU A 59 5.51 2.44 15.50
N SER A 60 4.54 3.26 15.84
CA SER A 60 4.68 4.46 16.64
C SER A 60 3.81 4.31 17.89
N LYS A 61 3.87 5.27 18.82
CA LYS A 61 3.15 5.23 20.09
C LYS A 61 1.65 4.93 19.95
N ASP A 62 1.02 5.48 18.91
CA ASP A 62 -0.43 5.46 18.72
C ASP A 62 -0.86 4.85 17.36
N MET A 63 0.10 4.38 16.56
CA MET A 63 -0.19 3.94 15.19
C MET A 63 0.75 2.84 14.74
N VAL A 64 0.17 1.81 14.07
CA VAL A 64 0.93 0.82 13.29
C VAL A 64 0.53 0.96 11.83
N TYR A 65 1.50 1.08 10.94
CA TYR A 65 1.23 1.10 9.51
C TYR A 65 2.19 0.21 8.72
N GLY A 66 1.66 -0.41 7.68
CA GLY A 66 2.43 -1.16 6.70
C GLY A 66 2.51 -0.38 5.39
N ARG A 67 3.64 -0.48 4.71
CA ARG A 67 3.82 0.04 3.36
C ARG A 67 4.56 -0.96 2.48
N VAL A 68 4.20 -0.95 1.20
CA VAL A 68 4.95 -1.63 0.15
C VAL A 68 5.55 -0.57 -0.75
N TYR A 69 6.84 -0.67 -1.02
CA TYR A 69 7.56 0.37 -1.77
C TYR A 69 8.69 -0.22 -2.62
N THR A 70 9.21 0.58 -3.52
CA THR A 70 10.43 0.33 -4.27
C THR A 70 11.29 1.59 -4.30
N GLN A 71 12.61 1.41 -4.38
CA GLN A 71 13.57 2.50 -4.52
C GLN A 71 13.96 2.76 -5.99
N LYS A 72 13.39 2.02 -6.94
CA LYS A 72 13.69 2.22 -8.36
C LYS A 72 13.06 3.53 -8.84
N TRP A 73 13.89 4.46 -9.28
CA TRP A 73 13.46 5.80 -9.74
C TRP A 73 12.47 5.77 -10.90
N TYR A 74 12.52 4.72 -11.72
CA TYR A 74 11.63 4.55 -12.87
C TYR A 74 10.29 3.87 -12.52
N ALA A 75 10.12 3.38 -11.31
CA ALA A 75 8.91 2.68 -10.87
C ALA A 75 7.62 3.49 -11.09
N PRO A 76 7.56 4.80 -10.80
CA PRO A 76 6.38 5.62 -11.09
C PRO A 76 6.05 5.69 -12.59
N TYR A 77 7.05 5.65 -13.46
CA TYR A 77 6.85 5.67 -14.91
C TYR A 77 6.25 4.36 -15.44
N VAL A 78 6.52 3.25 -14.77
CA VAL A 78 5.88 1.97 -15.07
C VAL A 78 4.45 1.97 -14.56
N GLU A 79 4.24 2.37 -13.31
CA GLU A 79 2.91 2.42 -12.69
C GLU A 79 1.94 3.31 -13.46
N PHE A 80 2.35 4.55 -13.74
CA PHE A 80 1.45 5.57 -14.28
C PHE A 80 1.56 5.78 -15.79
N GLY A 81 2.56 5.21 -16.44
CA GLY A 81 2.88 5.51 -17.83
C GLY A 81 3.61 6.84 -18.01
N THR A 82 4.03 7.13 -19.23
CA THR A 82 4.75 8.36 -19.57
C THR A 82 4.42 8.89 -20.95
N GLY A 83 4.55 10.21 -21.11
CA GLY A 83 4.44 10.90 -22.38
C GLY A 83 3.07 10.80 -23.05
N PRO A 84 2.97 11.10 -24.35
CA PRO A 84 1.71 11.02 -25.08
C PRO A 84 1.07 9.63 -25.07
N LYS A 85 1.87 8.57 -25.02
CA LYS A 85 1.38 7.19 -24.94
C LYS A 85 0.76 6.87 -23.59
N GLY A 86 1.30 7.41 -22.49
CA GLY A 86 0.81 7.13 -21.15
C GLY A 86 -0.43 7.95 -20.78
N ASN A 87 -0.68 9.05 -21.49
CA ASN A 87 -1.79 9.92 -21.17
C ASN A 87 -3.14 9.20 -21.31
N GLY A 88 -3.91 9.17 -20.22
CA GLY A 88 -5.21 8.52 -20.17
C GLY A 88 -5.19 6.99 -20.12
N THR A 89 -4.03 6.35 -19.99
CA THR A 89 -3.92 4.88 -19.92
C THR A 89 -3.96 4.33 -18.51
N TYR A 90 -3.77 5.18 -17.48
CA TYR A 90 -3.89 4.77 -16.09
C TYR A 90 -5.37 4.60 -15.72
N PRO A 91 -5.81 3.38 -15.35
CA PRO A 91 -7.23 3.06 -15.24
C PRO A 91 -7.88 3.44 -13.91
N TYR A 92 -7.10 3.94 -12.94
CA TYR A 92 -7.59 4.23 -11.60
C TYR A 92 -7.66 5.74 -11.33
N GLU A 93 -8.67 6.17 -10.57
CA GLU A 93 -8.79 7.54 -10.09
C GLU A 93 -7.87 7.75 -8.90
N ILE A 94 -7.02 8.79 -8.96
CA ILE A 94 -6.14 9.20 -7.86
C ILE A 94 -6.68 10.53 -7.32
N LYS A 95 -7.06 10.53 -6.04
CA LYS A 95 -7.63 11.72 -5.38
C LYS A 95 -6.55 12.65 -4.81
N GLU A 96 -5.38 12.11 -4.50
CA GLU A 96 -4.33 12.79 -3.77
C GLU A 96 -3.48 13.72 -4.65
N PHE A 97 -3.41 13.43 -5.95
CA PHE A 97 -2.65 14.23 -6.92
C PHE A 97 -3.15 14.04 -8.35
N THR A 98 -2.79 14.97 -9.22
CA THR A 98 -3.13 14.91 -10.65
C THR A 98 -1.92 14.49 -11.47
N LEU A 99 -2.08 13.47 -12.30
CA LEU A 99 -1.05 13.04 -13.25
C LEU A 99 -0.89 14.06 -14.36
N LYS A 100 0.35 14.48 -14.61
CA LYS A 100 0.72 15.35 -15.72
C LYS A 100 1.66 14.62 -16.65
N TYR A 101 1.32 14.60 -17.93
CA TYR A 101 2.09 13.90 -18.95
C TYR A 101 2.75 14.91 -19.91
N ARG A 102 3.95 14.55 -20.37
CA ARG A 102 4.60 15.30 -21.44
C ARG A 102 3.85 15.10 -22.75
N ASN A 103 3.57 16.18 -23.47
CA ASN A 103 2.77 16.13 -24.72
C ASN A 103 3.60 15.86 -25.98
N THR A 104 4.92 15.92 -25.87
CA THR A 104 5.84 15.79 -27.01
C THR A 104 6.71 14.53 -26.89
N LYS A 105 7.10 13.99 -28.04
CA LYS A 105 8.17 12.98 -28.09
C LYS A 105 9.48 13.56 -27.56
N TRP A 106 10.35 12.70 -27.06
CA TRP A 106 11.72 13.05 -26.64
C TRP A 106 12.68 11.96 -27.07
N CYS A 107 13.96 12.29 -27.06
CA CYS A 107 15.00 11.28 -27.24
C CYS A 107 15.74 11.04 -25.91
N TYR A 108 16.25 9.85 -25.76
CA TYR A 108 17.15 9.50 -24.68
C TYR A 108 18.34 8.71 -25.23
N PRO A 109 19.53 8.84 -24.61
CA PRO A 109 20.70 8.09 -25.01
C PRO A 109 20.56 6.61 -24.59
N THR A 110 20.98 5.72 -25.45
CA THR A 110 21.12 4.29 -25.17
C THR A 110 22.43 3.80 -25.75
N PHE A 111 22.93 2.65 -25.26
CA PHE A 111 24.14 2.04 -25.76
C PHE A 111 23.80 0.77 -26.55
N ASP A 112 24.26 0.66 -27.75
CA ASP A 112 24.12 -0.52 -28.59
C ASP A 112 25.21 -1.54 -28.24
N GLY A 113 24.87 -2.60 -27.53
CA GLY A 113 25.80 -3.67 -27.19
C GLY A 113 27.06 -3.24 -26.40
N GLY A 114 27.09 -1.99 -25.87
CA GLY A 114 28.05 -1.55 -24.87
C GLY A 114 29.07 -0.49 -25.29
N ARG A 115 29.12 0.02 -26.52
CA ARG A 115 30.16 0.99 -26.93
C ARG A 115 29.66 2.22 -27.69
N GLU A 116 28.62 2.16 -28.46
CA GLU A 116 28.14 3.27 -29.27
C GLU A 116 26.94 3.94 -28.67
N LEU A 117 27.01 5.27 -28.47
CA LEU A 117 25.90 6.09 -27.97
C LEU A 117 24.92 6.33 -29.10
N LYS A 118 23.69 5.80 -28.94
CA LYS A 118 22.58 6.05 -29.86
C LYS A 118 21.47 6.85 -29.14
N TYR A 119 20.80 7.71 -29.92
CA TYR A 119 19.64 8.44 -29.43
C TYR A 119 18.34 7.81 -29.97
N VAL A 120 17.49 7.32 -29.05
CA VAL A 120 16.21 6.71 -29.37
C VAL A 120 15.10 7.69 -29.08
N TRP A 121 14.25 7.94 -30.09
CA TRP A 121 13.06 8.75 -29.94
C TRP A 121 11.93 7.93 -29.36
N THR A 122 11.24 8.49 -28.36
CA THR A 122 10.08 7.85 -27.72
C THR A 122 8.91 8.81 -27.59
N ARG A 123 7.71 8.23 -27.56
CA ARG A 123 6.46 8.89 -27.18
C ARG A 123 6.01 8.50 -25.79
N GLY A 124 6.86 7.80 -25.04
CA GLY A 124 6.55 7.25 -23.73
C GLY A 124 6.02 5.82 -23.78
N GLN A 125 5.40 5.41 -22.70
CA GLN A 125 4.82 4.08 -22.52
C GLN A 125 3.46 4.19 -21.85
N GLU A 126 2.61 3.21 -22.10
CA GLU A 126 1.33 3.04 -21.40
C GLU A 126 1.55 2.71 -19.94
N ALA A 127 0.58 3.02 -19.11
CA ALA A 127 0.57 2.62 -17.71
C ALA A 127 0.51 1.09 -17.58
N GLN A 128 1.32 0.55 -16.69
CA GLN A 128 1.30 -0.86 -16.29
C GLN A 128 1.21 -0.92 -14.76
N PRO A 129 0.04 -0.61 -14.20
CA PRO A 129 -0.11 -0.48 -12.75
C PRO A 129 0.03 -1.83 -12.05
N TYR A 130 0.79 -1.84 -10.97
CA TYR A 130 1.07 -3.04 -10.17
C TYR A 130 0.97 -2.78 -8.66
N MET A 131 1.27 -1.56 -8.19
CA MET A 131 1.21 -1.21 -6.77
C MET A 131 -0.20 -0.89 -6.32
N TYR A 132 -0.88 0.01 -7.04
CA TYR A 132 -2.24 0.41 -6.69
C TYR A 132 -3.23 -0.76 -6.78
N PRO A 133 -3.30 -1.53 -7.89
CA PRO A 133 -4.20 -2.68 -7.96
C PRO A 133 -3.88 -3.76 -6.92
N ALA A 134 -2.61 -3.93 -6.53
CA ALA A 134 -2.26 -4.86 -5.46
C ALA A 134 -2.92 -4.50 -4.13
N LEU A 135 -3.01 -3.22 -3.81
CA LEU A 135 -3.72 -2.75 -2.62
C LEU A 135 -5.25 -2.89 -2.77
N GLU A 136 -5.82 -2.42 -3.88
CA GLU A 136 -7.27 -2.43 -4.10
C GLU A 136 -7.85 -3.85 -4.13
N LEU A 137 -7.19 -4.80 -4.78
CA LEU A 137 -7.62 -6.19 -4.81
C LEU A 137 -7.65 -6.84 -3.42
N ASN A 138 -6.78 -6.41 -2.52
CA ASN A 138 -6.69 -6.95 -1.18
C ASN A 138 -7.43 -6.12 -0.11
N LYS A 139 -7.96 -4.96 -0.45
CA LYS A 139 -8.58 -4.00 0.47
C LYS A 139 -9.65 -4.61 1.38
N LYS A 140 -10.60 -5.34 0.78
CA LYS A 140 -11.67 -6.01 1.53
C LYS A 140 -11.12 -7.09 2.47
N HIS A 141 -10.14 -7.86 2.01
CA HIS A 141 -9.50 -8.89 2.81
C HIS A 141 -8.75 -8.29 4.01
N ILE A 142 -7.98 -7.21 3.77
CA ILE A 142 -7.27 -6.46 4.80
C ILE A 142 -8.25 -5.92 5.86
N GLN A 143 -9.34 -5.28 5.42
CA GLN A 143 -10.37 -4.79 6.33
C GLN A 143 -10.97 -5.90 7.19
N ASN A 144 -11.28 -7.05 6.58
CA ASN A 144 -11.84 -8.20 7.32
C ASN A 144 -10.85 -8.76 8.34
N LYS A 145 -9.56 -8.87 8.01
CA LYS A 145 -8.52 -9.32 8.94
C LYS A 145 -8.36 -8.38 10.13
N ILE A 146 -8.28 -7.07 9.87
CA ILE A 146 -8.17 -6.06 10.94
C ILE A 146 -9.41 -6.10 11.85
N ASN A 147 -10.61 -6.11 11.26
CA ASN A 147 -11.85 -6.19 12.01
C ASN A 147 -11.96 -7.49 12.82
N GLY A 148 -11.49 -8.61 12.27
CA GLY A 148 -11.43 -9.90 12.96
C GLY A 148 -10.54 -9.84 14.20
N ALA A 149 -9.33 -9.31 14.06
CA ALA A 149 -8.38 -9.15 15.16
C ALA A 149 -8.91 -8.24 16.27
N ILE A 150 -9.58 -7.13 15.90
CA ILE A 150 -10.23 -6.24 16.87
C ILE A 150 -11.34 -6.98 17.63
N LYS A 151 -12.23 -7.69 16.92
CA LYS A 151 -13.32 -8.46 17.52
C LYS A 151 -12.78 -9.54 18.46
N GLU A 152 -11.79 -10.30 18.05
CA GLU A 152 -11.17 -11.34 18.85
C GLU A 152 -10.55 -10.78 20.14
N HIS A 153 -9.82 -9.66 20.03
CA HIS A 153 -9.24 -8.99 21.19
C HIS A 153 -10.30 -8.54 22.18
N ILE A 154 -11.39 -7.94 21.69
CA ILE A 154 -12.54 -7.53 22.51
C ILE A 154 -13.18 -8.75 23.18
N SER A 155 -13.43 -9.83 22.44
CA SER A 155 -14.03 -11.04 22.99
C SER A 155 -13.19 -11.68 24.10
N LYS A 156 -11.86 -11.74 23.92
CA LYS A 156 -10.93 -12.25 24.94
C LYS A 156 -10.93 -11.37 26.19
N SER A 157 -11.03 -10.05 26.02
CA SER A 157 -11.02 -9.11 27.14
C SER A 157 -12.35 -9.10 27.93
N TYR A 158 -13.46 -9.48 27.31
CA TYR A 158 -14.78 -9.53 27.95
C TYR A 158 -15.24 -10.96 28.29
N GLY A 159 -14.71 -11.99 27.61
CA GLY A 159 -15.12 -13.38 27.81
C GLY A 159 -14.44 -14.09 28.99
N GLY A 160 -13.44 -13.48 29.62
CA GLY A 160 -12.73 -14.04 30.78
C GLY A 160 -13.47 -13.93 32.13
N GLY A 161 -14.75 -13.54 32.14
CA GLY A 161 -15.50 -13.22 33.35
C GLY A 161 -16.58 -14.23 33.78
N ASN A 162 -16.71 -15.40 33.16
CA ASN A 162 -17.67 -16.41 33.55
C ASN A 162 -17.00 -17.75 33.85
N ASN A 163 -16.24 -17.80 34.93
CA ASN A 163 -15.94 -19.03 35.65
C ASN A 163 -15.78 -18.65 37.14
N VAL A 164 -16.85 -18.51 37.84
CA VAL A 164 -16.99 -18.79 39.28
C VAL A 164 -18.37 -19.34 39.48
#